data_a5b55731d99c16a4049bbec80c039a80
#
_entry.id   a5b55731d99c16a4049bbec80c039a80
#
_cell.length_a   1.000
_cell.length_b   1.000
_cell.length_c   1.000
_cell.angle_alpha   90.00
_cell.angle_beta   90.00
_cell.angle_gamma   90.00
#
_symmetry.space_group_name_H-M   'P 1'
#
loop_
_entity.id
_entity.type
_entity.pdbx_description
1 polymer ?
#
loop_
_entity_poly.entity_id
_entity_poly.type
_entity_poly.pdbx_seq_one_letter_code
_entity_poly.pdbx_strand_id
1 'polypeptide(L)'
;MKLRILVPLLALSLVACEDDKAREPGSAASLPTLSAGSSQLLLDGDSAGQSATAFIADGGAGYLVLQADSDEPAAVIYRRSKGGGNWRRVPAASSVLSLTTLHGETLSVQSPPSPDALAGNYRASIAARAVTIVLAGDGRLSGDASGCRVGGAIDAAQTLGNAATVKATLTDCGDASGSYRGIAWADVEAPNAALRMVLDDGRRVQDFFLFRE
;
A
#
# COMPACT_ATOMS: atom_id res chain seq x y z
N MET A 1 18.44 -5.02 -71.66
CA MET A 1 18.69 -5.80 -70.44
C MET A 1 18.37 -4.88 -69.21
N LYS A 2 17.24 -5.10 -68.53
CA LYS A 2 16.84 -4.33 -67.32
C LYS A 2 17.06 -5.20 -66.11
N LEU A 3 18.09 -4.87 -65.33
CA LEU A 3 18.44 -5.54 -64.09
C LEU A 3 17.48 -5.05 -62.95
N ARG A 4 16.63 -5.95 -62.50
CA ARG A 4 15.75 -5.68 -61.29
C ARG A 4 16.49 -6.15 -60.05
N ILE A 5 16.90 -5.19 -59.24
CA ILE A 5 17.46 -5.45 -57.90
C ILE A 5 16.30 -5.67 -56.95
N LEU A 6 16.16 -6.89 -56.43
CA LEU A 6 15.24 -7.25 -55.37
C LEU A 6 15.93 -6.95 -54.03
N VAL A 7 15.41 -6.01 -53.28
CA VAL A 7 15.85 -5.72 -51.90
C VAL A 7 14.99 -6.55 -50.97
N PRO A 8 15.54 -7.46 -50.14
CA PRO A 8 14.76 -8.15 -49.16
C PRO A 8 14.53 -7.22 -47.94
N LEU A 9 13.26 -6.98 -47.62
CA LEU A 9 12.83 -6.30 -46.41
C LEU A 9 13.03 -7.26 -45.24
N LEU A 10 14.06 -7.01 -44.41
CA LEU A 10 14.26 -7.69 -43.15
C LEU A 10 13.28 -7.08 -42.12
N ALA A 11 12.20 -7.80 -41.80
CA ALA A 11 11.32 -7.47 -40.70
C ALA A 11 12.03 -7.80 -39.38
N LEU A 12 12.56 -6.79 -38.70
CA LEU A 12 12.97 -6.93 -37.31
C LEU A 12 11.71 -7.02 -36.46
N SER A 13 11.36 -8.23 -36.04
CA SER A 13 10.42 -8.44 -34.95
C SER A 13 11.10 -8.04 -33.61
N LEU A 14 10.75 -6.85 -33.13
CA LEU A 14 11.02 -6.45 -31.74
C LEU A 14 10.16 -7.33 -30.83
N VAL A 15 10.74 -8.41 -30.32
CA VAL A 15 10.19 -9.12 -29.16
C VAL A 15 10.42 -8.21 -27.96
N ALA A 16 9.40 -7.45 -27.61
CA ALA A 16 9.33 -6.79 -26.32
C ALA A 16 9.17 -7.90 -25.27
N CYS A 17 10.29 -8.29 -24.65
CA CYS A 17 10.22 -9.04 -23.40
C CYS A 17 9.67 -8.10 -22.34
N GLU A 18 8.37 -8.21 -22.09
CA GLU A 18 7.74 -7.73 -20.88
C GLU A 18 8.12 -8.68 -19.73
N ASP A 19 9.36 -8.60 -19.28
CA ASP A 19 9.76 -9.14 -17.98
C ASP A 19 9.77 -8.01 -16.95
N ASP A 20 8.58 -7.48 -16.65
CA ASP A 20 8.34 -6.64 -15.48
C ASP A 20 8.34 -7.45 -14.17
N LYS A 21 9.26 -8.38 -14.04
CA LYS A 21 9.76 -8.81 -12.74
C LYS A 21 10.85 -7.87 -12.26
N ALA A 22 10.56 -6.57 -12.27
CA ALA A 22 11.33 -5.63 -11.50
C ALA A 22 11.36 -6.16 -10.06
N ARG A 23 12.54 -6.57 -9.62
CA ARG A 23 12.77 -7.13 -8.28
C ARG A 23 12.32 -6.06 -7.30
N GLU A 24 11.14 -6.28 -6.70
CA GLU A 24 10.54 -5.29 -5.81
C GLU A 24 11.55 -4.90 -4.74
N PRO A 25 11.81 -3.58 -4.55
CA PRO A 25 12.73 -3.13 -3.51
C PRO A 25 12.18 -3.54 -2.13
N GLY A 26 13.05 -3.65 -1.17
CA GLY A 26 12.74 -4.03 0.20
C GLY A 26 13.55 -5.25 0.66
N SER A 27 13.85 -5.34 1.94
CA SER A 27 14.52 -6.49 2.53
C SER A 27 13.56 -7.67 2.65
N ALA A 28 14.05 -8.87 2.39
CA ALA A 28 13.31 -10.08 2.71
C ALA A 28 13.18 -10.22 4.25
N ALA A 29 12.02 -10.69 4.71
CA ALA A 29 11.79 -10.96 6.11
C ALA A 29 11.10 -12.32 6.29
N SER A 30 11.50 -13.03 7.33
CA SER A 30 10.79 -14.22 7.81
C SER A 30 9.76 -13.76 8.84
N LEU A 31 8.51 -14.08 8.58
CA LEU A 31 7.40 -13.79 9.48
C LEU A 31 6.67 -15.09 9.84
N PRO A 32 5.99 -15.13 10.98
CA PRO A 32 5.13 -16.25 11.35
C PRO A 32 4.01 -16.41 10.32
N THR A 33 3.42 -17.60 10.27
CA THR A 33 2.25 -17.87 9.43
C THR A 33 1.06 -17.09 9.98
N LEU A 34 0.51 -16.20 9.17
CA LEU A 34 -0.66 -15.41 9.49
C LEU A 34 -1.87 -15.93 8.71
N SER A 35 -3.00 -16.07 9.40
CA SER A 35 -4.27 -16.45 8.80
C SER A 35 -4.88 -15.31 7.99
N ALA A 36 -5.74 -15.64 7.02
CA ALA A 36 -6.54 -14.65 6.31
C ALA A 36 -7.43 -13.87 7.27
N GLY A 37 -7.64 -12.60 6.98
CA GLY A 37 -8.39 -11.68 7.82
C GLY A 37 -7.54 -10.51 8.31
N SER A 38 -8.04 -9.83 9.34
CA SER A 38 -7.32 -8.76 10.02
C SER A 38 -7.05 -9.15 11.46
N SER A 39 -5.86 -8.80 11.95
CA SER A 39 -5.46 -9.11 13.33
C SER A 39 -4.51 -8.06 13.88
N GLN A 40 -4.62 -7.82 15.19
CA GLN A 40 -3.62 -7.10 15.97
C GLN A 40 -2.57 -8.08 16.46
N LEU A 41 -1.31 -7.70 16.35
CA LEU A 41 -0.18 -8.54 16.71
C LEU A 41 0.77 -7.78 17.63
N LEU A 42 1.34 -8.48 18.58
CA LEU A 42 2.53 -8.06 19.30
C LEU A 42 3.70 -8.86 18.74
N LEU A 43 4.70 -8.17 18.24
CA LEU A 43 5.84 -8.75 17.55
C LEU A 43 7.15 -8.43 18.27
N ASP A 44 8.15 -9.26 18.04
CA ASP A 44 9.54 -9.01 18.38
C ASP A 44 10.42 -9.19 17.14
N GLY A 45 11.55 -8.49 17.06
CA GLY A 45 12.53 -8.63 16.00
C GLY A 45 12.67 -7.43 15.05
N ASP A 46 11.82 -6.40 15.13
CA ASP A 46 12.02 -5.13 14.42
C ASP A 46 12.01 -3.95 15.41
N SER A 47 13.09 -3.17 15.42
CA SER A 47 13.22 -2.00 16.27
C SER A 47 12.26 -0.84 15.91
N ALA A 48 11.57 -0.92 14.77
CA ALA A 48 10.61 0.10 14.33
C ALA A 48 9.27 0.04 15.08
N GLY A 49 9.00 -1.03 15.81
CA GLY A 49 7.79 -1.17 16.60
C GLY A 49 7.49 -2.62 16.95
N GLN A 50 6.75 -2.81 18.01
CA GLN A 50 6.30 -4.13 18.46
C GLN A 50 4.82 -4.37 18.18
N SER A 51 4.01 -3.32 18.11
CA SER A 51 2.59 -3.44 17.74
C SER A 51 2.43 -3.41 16.22
N ALA A 52 1.56 -4.25 15.71
CA ALA A 52 1.29 -4.30 14.29
C ALA A 52 -0.16 -4.70 13.98
N THR A 53 -0.70 -4.11 12.91
CA THR A 53 -1.96 -4.57 12.32
C THR A 53 -1.66 -5.36 11.04
N ALA A 54 -2.15 -6.59 11.01
CA ALA A 54 -2.04 -7.48 9.84
C ALA A 54 -3.33 -7.48 9.03
N PHE A 55 -3.19 -7.44 7.71
CA PHE A 55 -4.28 -7.52 6.73
C PHE A 55 -3.91 -8.58 5.70
N ILE A 56 -4.57 -9.73 5.71
CA ILE A 56 -4.21 -10.90 4.92
C ILE A 56 -5.39 -11.34 4.07
N ALA A 57 -5.19 -11.49 2.77
CA ALA A 57 -6.17 -12.06 1.85
C ALA A 57 -6.10 -13.59 1.85
N ASP A 58 -7.19 -14.26 1.45
CA ASP A 58 -7.26 -15.72 1.28
C ASP A 58 -6.15 -16.28 0.36
N GLY A 59 -5.73 -15.51 -0.64
CA GLY A 59 -4.63 -15.87 -1.55
C GLY A 59 -3.23 -15.62 -0.99
N GLY A 60 -3.10 -15.26 0.29
CA GLY A 60 -1.83 -15.05 0.98
C GLY A 60 -1.15 -13.71 0.68
N ALA A 61 -1.74 -12.83 -0.13
CA ALA A 61 -1.29 -11.44 -0.21
C ALA A 61 -1.52 -10.75 1.15
N GLY A 62 -0.68 -9.80 1.52
CA GLY A 62 -0.89 -9.13 2.79
C GLY A 62 0.00 -7.94 3.06
N TYR A 63 -0.45 -7.16 4.03
CA TYR A 63 0.27 -6.08 4.66
C TYR A 63 0.35 -6.31 6.16
N LEU A 64 1.47 -5.94 6.73
CA LEU A 64 1.68 -5.84 8.16
C LEU A 64 2.17 -4.42 8.41
N VAL A 65 1.37 -3.63 9.09
CA VAL A 65 1.64 -2.23 9.41
C VAL A 65 2.19 -2.17 10.82
N LEU A 66 3.47 -1.82 10.95
CA LEU A 66 4.11 -1.66 12.25
C LEU A 66 3.86 -0.27 12.80
N GLN A 67 3.53 -0.22 14.08
CA GLN A 67 3.27 1.01 14.81
C GLN A 67 4.13 1.02 16.07
N ALA A 68 4.77 2.15 16.33
CA ALA A 68 5.43 2.38 17.62
C ALA A 68 4.36 2.72 18.69
N ASP A 69 3.36 3.51 18.27
CA ASP A 69 2.18 3.87 19.06
C ASP A 69 0.95 3.96 18.13
N SER A 70 -0.26 3.79 18.66
CA SER A 70 -1.51 3.82 17.87
C SER A 70 -1.77 5.16 17.18
N ASP A 71 -1.29 6.24 17.75
CA ASP A 71 -1.51 7.61 17.27
C ASP A 71 -0.41 8.11 16.34
N GLU A 72 0.66 7.34 16.17
CA GLU A 72 1.77 7.72 15.29
C GLU A 72 1.62 7.12 13.90
N PRO A 73 2.01 7.88 12.85
CA PRO A 73 2.09 7.33 11.52
C PRO A 73 3.07 6.16 11.46
N ALA A 74 2.66 5.08 10.79
CA ALA A 74 3.52 3.94 10.57
C ALA A 74 4.72 4.31 9.70
N ALA A 75 5.91 4.07 10.21
CA ALA A 75 7.16 4.29 9.47
C ALA A 75 7.62 3.05 8.69
N VAL A 76 7.08 1.88 9.03
CA VAL A 76 7.49 0.58 8.47
C VAL A 76 6.27 -0.27 8.18
N ILE A 77 6.32 -0.92 7.01
CA ILE A 77 5.39 -1.99 6.67
C ILE A 77 6.15 -3.23 6.21
N TYR A 78 5.48 -4.37 6.31
CA TYR A 78 5.84 -5.56 5.56
C TYR A 78 4.71 -5.87 4.58
N ARG A 79 5.05 -6.26 3.37
CA ARG A 79 4.08 -6.67 2.36
C ARG A 79 4.46 -7.97 1.69
N ARG A 80 3.46 -8.71 1.24
CA ARG A 80 3.60 -9.97 0.50
C ARG A 80 2.61 -9.98 -0.66
N SER A 81 3.09 -10.40 -1.82
CA SER A 81 2.26 -10.52 -3.02
C SER A 81 1.36 -11.77 -2.97
N LYS A 82 0.33 -11.81 -3.82
CA LYS A 82 -0.55 -12.96 -4.00
C LYS A 82 0.26 -14.20 -4.44
N GLY A 83 -0.14 -15.37 -3.96
CA GLY A 83 0.55 -16.63 -4.25
C GLY A 83 1.69 -16.94 -3.29
N GLY A 84 1.86 -16.16 -2.25
CA GLY A 84 2.90 -16.36 -1.24
C GLY A 84 4.22 -15.70 -1.64
N GLY A 85 5.31 -16.25 -1.16
CA GLY A 85 6.64 -15.67 -1.30
C GLY A 85 7.10 -14.99 -0.01
N ASN A 86 8.28 -14.39 -0.06
CA ASN A 86 8.85 -13.72 1.10
C ASN A 86 8.14 -12.40 1.37
N TRP A 87 7.99 -12.10 2.64
CA TRP A 87 7.63 -10.78 3.08
C TRP A 87 8.75 -9.78 2.76
N ARG A 88 8.37 -8.58 2.41
CA ARG A 88 9.30 -7.49 2.10
C ARG A 88 9.03 -6.32 3.02
N ARG A 89 10.06 -5.93 3.74
CA ARG A 89 10.05 -4.74 4.59
C ARG A 89 10.23 -3.48 3.75
N VAL A 90 9.45 -2.47 4.03
CA VAL A 90 9.57 -1.11 3.47
C VAL A 90 9.55 -0.10 4.61
N PRO A 91 10.53 0.80 4.70
CA PRO A 91 11.81 0.83 4.00
C PRO A 91 12.66 -0.42 4.24
N ALA A 92 13.57 -0.72 3.30
CA ALA A 92 14.46 -1.87 3.44
C ALA A 92 15.35 -1.73 4.68
N ALA A 93 15.51 -2.81 5.45
CA ALA A 93 16.51 -2.88 6.50
C ALA A 93 17.90 -3.24 5.92
N SER A 94 18.96 -2.97 6.66
CA SER A 94 20.34 -3.33 6.30
C SER A 94 20.59 -4.84 6.33
N SER A 95 19.75 -5.60 7.06
CA SER A 95 19.84 -7.05 7.21
C SER A 95 18.49 -7.70 7.03
N VAL A 96 18.49 -9.02 6.82
CA VAL A 96 17.27 -9.83 6.86
C VAL A 96 16.80 -9.89 8.31
N LEU A 97 15.51 -9.59 8.51
CA LEU A 97 14.88 -9.62 9.82
C LEU A 97 14.05 -10.89 9.98
N SER A 98 14.03 -11.41 11.21
CA SER A 98 13.14 -12.50 11.61
C SER A 98 12.20 -11.97 12.68
N LEU A 99 10.91 -11.99 12.40
CA LEU A 99 9.89 -11.54 13.35
C LEU A 99 9.26 -12.74 14.05
N THR A 100 9.00 -12.56 15.33
CA THR A 100 8.29 -13.53 16.16
C THR A 100 7.00 -12.92 16.67
N THR A 101 5.89 -13.63 16.56
CA THR A 101 4.62 -13.22 17.18
C THR A 101 4.66 -13.60 18.66
N LEU A 102 4.56 -12.60 19.52
CA LEU A 102 4.45 -12.79 20.98
C LEU A 102 2.98 -12.97 21.38
N HIS A 103 2.08 -12.23 20.73
CA HIS A 103 0.64 -12.28 20.95
C HIS A 103 -0.08 -11.89 19.66
N GLY A 104 -1.31 -12.38 19.45
CA GLY A 104 -2.14 -12.01 18.33
C GLY A 104 -3.62 -12.19 18.62
N GLU A 105 -4.40 -11.17 18.29
CA GLU A 105 -5.85 -11.17 18.37
C GLU A 105 -6.46 -10.96 16.99
N THR A 106 -7.43 -11.80 16.64
CA THR A 106 -8.20 -11.58 15.41
C THR A 106 -9.15 -10.41 15.63
N LEU A 107 -9.04 -9.39 14.77
CA LEU A 107 -10.00 -8.30 14.78
C LEU A 107 -11.35 -8.83 14.27
N SER A 108 -12.42 -8.46 14.96
CA SER A 108 -13.78 -8.78 14.49
C SER A 108 -13.93 -8.26 13.06
N VAL A 109 -14.30 -9.17 12.15
CA VAL A 109 -14.40 -8.88 10.72
C VAL A 109 -15.49 -7.86 10.49
N GLN A 110 -15.12 -6.59 10.45
CA GLN A 110 -15.93 -5.60 9.75
C GLN A 110 -15.65 -5.82 8.26
N SER A 111 -16.69 -5.96 7.47
CA SER A 111 -16.53 -6.00 6.02
C SER A 111 -15.76 -4.76 5.57
N PRO A 112 -14.86 -4.88 4.56
CA PRO A 112 -14.22 -3.71 4.01
C PRO A 112 -15.27 -2.69 3.63
N PRO A 113 -15.09 -1.41 3.96
CA PRO A 113 -16.08 -0.41 3.62
C PRO A 113 -16.20 -0.30 2.09
N SER A 114 -17.45 -0.26 1.59
CA SER A 114 -17.68 -0.04 0.16
C SER A 114 -17.21 1.38 -0.24
N PRO A 115 -16.77 1.61 -1.49
CA PRO A 115 -16.41 2.95 -1.95
C PRO A 115 -17.55 3.96 -1.77
N ASP A 116 -18.81 3.55 -1.97
CA ASP A 116 -19.98 4.41 -1.75
C ASP A 116 -20.12 4.84 -0.28
N ALA A 117 -19.87 3.93 0.66
CA ALA A 117 -19.92 4.25 2.08
C ALA A 117 -18.76 5.19 2.51
N LEU A 118 -17.66 5.13 1.79
CA LEU A 118 -16.49 5.97 1.99
C LEU A 118 -16.55 7.28 1.19
N ALA A 119 -17.46 7.42 0.22
CA ALA A 119 -17.54 8.62 -0.61
C ALA A 119 -17.69 9.89 0.24
N GLY A 120 -16.95 10.93 -0.10
CA GLY A 120 -16.98 12.20 0.64
C GLY A 120 -15.69 13.00 0.53
N ASN A 121 -15.67 14.09 1.26
CA ASN A 121 -14.52 14.97 1.38
C ASN A 121 -13.78 14.66 2.68
N TYR A 122 -12.46 14.62 2.58
CA TYR A 122 -11.59 14.31 3.70
C TYR A 122 -10.45 15.31 3.76
N ARG A 123 -10.02 15.60 4.96
CA ARG A 123 -8.79 16.36 5.20
C ARG A 123 -7.68 15.40 5.65
N ALA A 124 -6.52 15.53 5.03
CA ALA A 124 -5.31 14.81 5.41
C ALA A 124 -4.11 15.76 5.46
N SER A 125 -3.07 15.34 6.17
CA SER A 125 -1.77 16.02 6.14
C SER A 125 -0.82 15.26 5.22
N ILE A 126 -0.34 15.91 4.15
CA ILE A 126 0.63 15.34 3.19
C ILE A 126 1.84 16.29 3.13
N ALA A 127 3.03 15.79 3.49
CA ALA A 127 4.25 16.60 3.57
C ALA A 127 4.04 17.91 4.38
N ALA A 128 3.41 17.79 5.55
CA ALA A 128 3.04 18.89 6.43
C ALA A 128 2.08 19.94 5.82
N ARG A 129 1.37 19.59 4.75
CA ARG A 129 0.33 20.45 4.12
C ARG A 129 -1.03 19.83 4.36
N ALA A 130 -2.01 20.65 4.71
CA ALA A 130 -3.40 20.20 4.76
C ALA A 130 -3.92 20.07 3.32
N VAL A 131 -4.34 18.87 2.94
CA VAL A 131 -4.87 18.56 1.62
C VAL A 131 -6.29 18.05 1.77
N THR A 132 -7.21 18.61 0.99
CA THR A 132 -8.56 18.04 0.88
C THR A 132 -8.53 16.93 -0.17
N ILE A 133 -8.93 15.73 0.23
CA ILE A 133 -9.04 14.54 -0.62
C ILE A 133 -10.52 14.24 -0.84
N VAL A 134 -10.91 14.12 -2.09
CA VAL A 134 -12.24 13.68 -2.48
C VAL A 134 -12.19 12.21 -2.86
N LEU A 135 -12.98 11.40 -2.20
CA LEU A 135 -13.23 10.01 -2.58
C LEU A 135 -14.62 9.91 -3.23
N ALA A 136 -14.63 9.57 -4.50
CA ALA A 136 -15.87 9.37 -5.25
C ALA A 136 -16.47 7.98 -4.97
N GLY A 137 -17.78 7.81 -5.20
CA GLY A 137 -18.49 6.54 -4.99
C GLY A 137 -17.99 5.37 -5.86
N ASP A 138 -17.27 5.67 -6.95
CA ASP A 138 -16.60 4.67 -7.79
C ASP A 138 -15.18 4.32 -7.29
N GLY A 139 -14.78 4.84 -6.15
CA GLY A 139 -13.47 4.61 -5.52
C GLY A 139 -12.36 5.52 -6.01
N ARG A 140 -12.60 6.45 -6.95
CA ARG A 140 -11.56 7.39 -7.39
C ARG A 140 -11.19 8.36 -6.29
N LEU A 141 -9.87 8.55 -6.14
CA LEU A 141 -9.26 9.53 -5.26
C LEU A 141 -8.81 10.74 -6.08
N SER A 142 -9.11 11.94 -5.59
CA SER A 142 -8.56 13.18 -6.12
C SER A 142 -8.35 14.18 -4.98
N GLY A 143 -7.39 15.07 -5.13
CA GLY A 143 -7.14 16.11 -4.14
C GLY A 143 -6.13 17.12 -4.65
N ASP A 144 -6.23 18.34 -4.14
CA ASP A 144 -5.32 19.42 -4.44
C ASP A 144 -5.18 20.35 -3.23
N ALA A 145 -3.96 20.75 -2.93
CA ALA A 145 -3.70 21.86 -2.01
C ALA A 145 -2.30 22.43 -2.25
N SER A 146 -2.23 23.71 -2.51
CA SER A 146 -0.96 24.45 -2.64
C SER A 146 0.04 23.79 -3.62
N GLY A 147 -0.48 23.25 -4.73
CA GLY A 147 0.28 22.56 -5.76
C GLY A 147 0.50 21.06 -5.53
N CYS A 148 0.30 20.52 -4.33
CA CYS A 148 0.32 19.08 -4.10
C CYS A 148 -0.99 18.45 -4.60
N ARG A 149 -0.89 17.59 -5.60
CA ARG A 149 -2.03 16.90 -6.21
C ARG A 149 -2.02 15.42 -5.85
N VAL A 150 -3.18 14.93 -5.47
CA VAL A 150 -3.43 13.52 -5.18
C VAL A 150 -4.34 12.96 -6.27
N GLY A 151 -3.96 11.82 -6.84
CA GLY A 151 -4.81 11.08 -7.76
C GLY A 151 -4.71 9.58 -7.49
N GLY A 152 -5.76 8.82 -7.79
CA GLY A 152 -5.69 7.39 -7.56
C GLY A 152 -7.04 6.70 -7.47
N ALA A 153 -7.04 5.51 -6.88
CA ALA A 153 -8.27 4.75 -6.64
C ALA A 153 -8.12 3.78 -5.46
N ILE A 154 -9.24 3.58 -4.76
CA ILE A 154 -9.44 2.48 -3.80
C ILE A 154 -10.19 1.37 -4.54
N ASP A 155 -9.64 0.16 -4.54
CA ASP A 155 -10.26 -1.03 -5.14
C ASP A 155 -10.83 -1.93 -4.03
N ALA A 156 -12.12 -1.80 -3.77
CA ALA A 156 -12.81 -2.60 -2.78
C ALA A 156 -13.08 -4.05 -3.23
N ALA A 157 -12.89 -4.37 -4.50
CA ALA A 157 -12.97 -5.75 -4.99
C ALA A 157 -11.73 -6.56 -4.63
N GLN A 158 -10.62 -5.90 -4.32
CA GLN A 158 -9.40 -6.52 -3.83
C GLN A 158 -9.21 -6.22 -2.35
N THR A 159 -9.76 -7.07 -1.52
CA THR A 159 -9.72 -6.92 -0.07
C THR A 159 -8.61 -7.75 0.57
N LEU A 160 -8.06 -7.21 1.65
CA LEU A 160 -7.13 -7.88 2.54
C LEU A 160 -7.72 -7.77 3.95
N GLY A 161 -8.38 -8.81 4.42
CA GLY A 161 -9.16 -8.70 5.65
C GLY A 161 -10.23 -7.60 5.53
N ASN A 162 -10.22 -6.63 6.45
CA ASN A 162 -11.13 -5.48 6.44
C ASN A 162 -10.56 -4.23 5.72
N ALA A 163 -9.44 -4.35 5.02
CA ALA A 163 -8.85 -3.28 4.23
C ALA A 163 -9.12 -3.45 2.73
N ALA A 164 -9.27 -2.34 2.02
CA ALA A 164 -9.29 -2.26 0.57
C ALA A 164 -7.90 -1.92 0.02
N THR A 165 -7.57 -2.37 -1.18
CA THR A 165 -6.31 -1.97 -1.81
C THR A 165 -6.39 -0.57 -2.40
N VAL A 166 -5.25 0.12 -2.44
CA VAL A 166 -5.14 1.49 -2.93
C VAL A 166 -3.99 1.61 -3.91
N LYS A 167 -4.22 2.38 -4.97
CA LYS A 167 -3.16 2.94 -5.80
C LYS A 167 -3.30 4.46 -5.80
N ALA A 168 -2.20 5.18 -5.55
CA ALA A 168 -2.21 6.62 -5.51
C ALA A 168 -0.95 7.20 -6.17
N THR A 169 -1.10 8.40 -6.73
CA THR A 169 0.01 9.21 -7.24
C THR A 169 -0.05 10.57 -6.55
N LEU A 170 1.07 10.97 -5.97
CA LEU A 170 1.28 12.27 -5.36
C LEU A 170 2.19 13.08 -6.29
N THR A 171 1.72 14.21 -6.76
CA THR A 171 2.46 15.07 -7.71
C THR A 171 2.68 16.45 -7.06
N ASP A 172 3.89 16.97 -7.18
CA ASP A 172 4.29 18.28 -6.63
C ASP A 172 4.15 18.36 -5.10
N CYS A 173 4.20 17.21 -4.42
CA CYS A 173 4.07 17.08 -2.96
C CYS A 173 5.43 17.06 -2.23
N GLY A 174 6.49 17.62 -2.83
CA GLY A 174 7.83 17.60 -2.27
C GLY A 174 8.36 16.16 -2.19
N ASP A 175 8.97 15.80 -1.06
CA ASP A 175 9.55 14.46 -0.85
C ASP A 175 8.50 13.34 -0.84
N ALA A 176 7.22 13.66 -0.65
CA ALA A 176 6.14 12.69 -0.74
C ALA A 176 5.71 12.41 -2.20
N SER A 177 6.25 13.12 -3.20
CA SER A 177 5.88 12.89 -4.60
C SER A 177 6.30 11.49 -5.05
N GLY A 178 5.40 10.80 -5.78
CA GLY A 178 5.65 9.45 -6.27
C GLY A 178 4.38 8.69 -6.61
N SER A 179 4.56 7.48 -7.11
CA SER A 179 3.48 6.51 -7.31
C SER A 179 3.53 5.46 -6.22
N TYR A 180 2.40 5.22 -5.61
CA TYR A 180 2.25 4.40 -4.41
C TYR A 180 1.19 3.33 -4.61
N ARG A 181 1.33 2.27 -3.83
CA ARG A 181 0.31 1.25 -3.61
C ARG A 181 0.19 0.98 -2.12
N GLY A 182 -0.94 0.47 -1.69
CA GLY A 182 -1.14 0.18 -0.27
C GLY A 182 -2.53 -0.28 0.04
N ILE A 183 -2.97 0.07 1.23
CA ILE A 183 -4.26 -0.30 1.79
C ILE A 183 -4.94 0.90 2.45
N ALA A 184 -6.27 0.82 2.53
CA ALA A 184 -7.09 1.75 3.29
C ALA A 184 -8.13 0.97 4.11
N TRP A 185 -8.37 1.39 5.35
CA TRP A 185 -9.37 0.79 6.24
C TRP A 185 -9.98 1.84 7.16
N ALA A 186 -11.19 1.55 7.66
CA ALA A 186 -11.76 2.35 8.74
C ALA A 186 -10.98 2.06 10.02
N ASP A 187 -10.30 3.07 10.56
CA ASP A 187 -9.52 2.93 11.77
C ASP A 187 -10.37 3.30 12.98
N VAL A 188 -10.82 2.26 13.69
CA VAL A 188 -11.67 2.45 14.89
C VAL A 188 -10.88 2.89 16.13
N GLU A 189 -9.54 2.78 16.08
CA GLU A 189 -8.65 3.18 17.16
C GLU A 189 -8.20 4.63 17.04
N ALA A 190 -8.26 5.20 15.81
CA ALA A 190 -7.92 6.59 15.60
C ALA A 190 -9.14 7.48 15.88
N PRO A 191 -9.23 8.15 17.03
CA PRO A 191 -10.37 8.99 17.34
C PRO A 191 -10.49 10.10 16.28
N ASN A 192 -11.66 10.20 15.69
CA ASN A 192 -12.05 11.15 14.64
C ASN A 192 -11.51 10.88 13.22
N ALA A 193 -10.59 9.95 12.99
CA ALA A 193 -10.25 9.55 11.63
C ALA A 193 -11.34 8.63 11.06
N ALA A 194 -11.89 8.98 9.90
CA ALA A 194 -12.87 8.14 9.22
C ALA A 194 -12.20 7.02 8.42
N LEU A 195 -10.95 7.24 7.99
CA LEU A 195 -10.19 6.32 7.15
C LEU A 195 -8.70 6.50 7.41
N ARG A 196 -7.97 5.41 7.47
CA ARG A 196 -6.52 5.40 7.45
C ARG A 196 -6.04 4.80 6.13
N MET A 197 -5.01 5.37 5.56
CA MET A 197 -4.46 4.94 4.28
C MET A 197 -2.93 4.84 4.38
N VAL A 198 -2.42 3.62 4.30
CA VAL A 198 -0.98 3.33 4.35
C VAL A 198 -0.51 2.89 2.98
N LEU A 199 0.44 3.63 2.44
CA LEU A 199 0.95 3.51 1.08
C LEU A 199 2.45 3.31 1.07
N ASP A 200 2.97 2.59 0.07
CA ASP A 200 4.40 2.45 -0.17
C ASP A 200 4.77 2.61 -1.65
N ASP A 201 5.96 3.14 -1.92
CA ASP A 201 6.60 3.17 -3.24
C ASP A 201 7.71 2.09 -3.37
N GLY A 202 7.80 1.20 -2.40
CA GLY A 202 8.85 0.19 -2.26
C GLY A 202 10.12 0.69 -1.55
N ARG A 203 10.22 1.98 -1.27
CA ARG A 203 11.35 2.60 -0.57
C ARG A 203 10.91 3.37 0.67
N ARG A 204 9.73 3.97 0.62
CA ARG A 204 9.17 4.83 1.66
C ARG A 204 7.75 4.40 1.96
N VAL A 205 7.34 4.65 3.18
CA VAL A 205 5.96 4.52 3.63
C VAL A 205 5.36 5.91 3.77
N GLN A 206 4.12 6.05 3.39
CA GLN A 206 3.27 7.20 3.64
C GLN A 206 2.04 6.71 4.40
N ASP A 207 1.75 7.28 5.53
CA ASP A 207 0.61 6.94 6.35
C ASP A 207 -0.24 8.17 6.58
N PHE A 208 -1.49 8.12 6.15
CA PHE A 208 -2.42 9.24 6.18
C PHE A 208 -3.65 8.90 6.99
N PHE A 209 -3.93 9.73 7.98
CA PHE A 209 -5.23 9.76 8.64
C PHE A 209 -6.13 10.73 7.88
N LEU A 210 -7.28 10.25 7.44
CA LEU A 210 -8.25 10.99 6.67
C LEU A 210 -9.44 11.32 7.57
N PHE A 211 -9.63 12.60 7.84
CA PHE A 211 -10.71 13.13 8.67
C PHE A 211 -11.84 13.61 7.77
N ARG A 212 -13.05 13.12 7.98
CA ARG A 212 -14.21 13.51 7.18
C ARG A 212 -14.58 14.97 7.45
N GLU A 213 -14.82 15.74 6.37
CA GLU A 213 -15.30 17.14 6.45
C GLU A 213 -16.82 17.23 6.51
#